data_ae20f0fab525cf42081b8ca9496c082b
#
_entry.id   ae20f0fab525cf42081b8ca9496c082b
#
_cell.length_a   1.000
_cell.length_b   1.000
_cell.length_c   1.000
_cell.angle_alpha   90.00
_cell.angle_beta   90.00
_cell.angle_gamma   90.00
#
_symmetry.space_group_name_H-M   'P 1'
#
loop_
_entity.id
_entity.type
_entity.pdbx_description
1 polymer ?
#
loop_
_entity_poly.entity_id
_entity_poly.type
_entity_poly.pdbx_seq_one_letter_code
_entity_poly.pdbx_strand_id
1 'polypeptide(L)'
;HASALLWALAAALERRKSTLASRLERQGAELKAAEAEVELSARRLRAWGARVQAQGHTLQVAGLRGPVLRLREPLGVLAVVCPDEWPLLAFVSLLAPALAYGNTVVMVPSAACPLLALEVCQDMATVFPAGLANVVTGDRDHLTRCLALHQDVQAMWYFGSAQGSQFVEWASAGNLKPVWASRGCPRAWDQEAEGAGPELGLRVARTKALWLPMGD
;
A
#
# COMPACT_ATOMS: atom_id res chain seq x y z
N HIS A 1 17.09 -0.20 -3.38
CA HIS A 1 16.32 0.92 -3.76
C HIS A 1 14.90 0.55 -4.18
N ALA A 2 13.89 1.17 -3.54
CA ALA A 2 12.47 0.81 -3.68
C ALA A 2 11.98 0.83 -5.14
N SER A 3 12.41 1.81 -5.94
CA SER A 3 12.04 1.92 -7.37
C SER A 3 12.38 0.66 -8.17
N ALA A 4 13.60 0.14 -8.00
CA ALA A 4 14.05 -1.06 -8.72
C ALA A 4 13.21 -2.29 -8.36
N LEU A 5 12.84 -2.42 -7.07
CA LEU A 5 11.99 -3.52 -6.59
C LEU A 5 10.58 -3.44 -7.19
N LEU A 6 9.99 -2.24 -7.21
CA LEU A 6 8.66 -2.02 -7.81
C LEU A 6 8.66 -2.29 -9.32
N TRP A 7 9.69 -1.88 -10.04
CA TRP A 7 9.82 -2.14 -11.48
C TRP A 7 10.06 -3.61 -11.77
N ALA A 8 10.85 -4.30 -10.96
CA ALA A 8 11.07 -5.73 -11.10
C ALA A 8 9.78 -6.53 -10.85
N LEU A 9 8.98 -6.16 -9.85
CA LEU A 9 7.67 -6.76 -9.63
C LEU A 9 6.71 -6.45 -10.79
N ALA A 10 6.68 -5.23 -11.32
CA ALA A 10 5.88 -4.89 -12.49
C ALA A 10 6.22 -5.79 -13.68
N ALA A 11 7.51 -5.98 -13.96
CA ALA A 11 7.96 -6.87 -15.03
C ALA A 11 7.58 -8.35 -14.78
N ALA A 12 7.56 -8.79 -13.51
CA ALA A 12 7.12 -10.14 -13.16
C ALA A 12 5.62 -10.33 -13.43
N LEU A 13 4.78 -9.37 -13.03
CA LEU A 13 3.33 -9.41 -13.31
C LEU A 13 3.04 -9.43 -14.83
N GLU A 14 3.76 -8.63 -15.61
CA GLU A 14 3.61 -8.60 -17.08
C GLU A 14 3.99 -9.92 -17.73
N ARG A 15 5.07 -10.56 -17.31
CA ARG A 15 5.46 -11.90 -17.81
C ARG A 15 4.39 -12.96 -17.51
N ARG A 16 3.67 -12.83 -16.40
CA ARG A 16 2.63 -13.77 -15.97
C ARG A 16 1.21 -13.26 -16.23
N LYS A 17 1.05 -12.25 -17.11
CA LYS A 17 -0.24 -11.62 -17.39
C LYS A 17 -1.35 -12.62 -17.68
N SER A 18 -1.12 -13.57 -18.59
CA SER A 18 -2.11 -14.58 -18.97
C SER A 18 -2.51 -15.50 -17.79
N THR A 19 -1.54 -15.90 -16.98
CA THR A 19 -1.78 -16.75 -15.80
C THR A 19 -2.62 -16.01 -14.77
N LEU A 20 -2.27 -14.75 -14.44
CA LEU A 20 -3.00 -13.94 -13.47
C LEU A 20 -4.41 -13.58 -13.98
N ALA A 21 -4.54 -13.23 -15.26
CA ALA A 21 -5.84 -12.98 -15.87
C ALA A 21 -6.75 -14.21 -15.84
N SER A 22 -6.22 -15.41 -16.15
CA SER A 22 -6.98 -16.66 -16.05
C SER A 22 -7.41 -16.98 -14.60
N ARG A 23 -6.66 -16.53 -13.59
CA ARG A 23 -7.09 -16.65 -12.19
C ARG A 23 -8.25 -15.73 -11.85
N LEU A 24 -8.20 -14.48 -12.31
CA LEU A 24 -9.30 -13.53 -12.16
C LEU A 24 -10.56 -14.01 -12.89
N GLU A 25 -10.40 -14.54 -14.11
CA GLU A 25 -11.50 -15.10 -14.91
C GLU A 25 -12.20 -16.26 -14.17
N ARG A 26 -11.46 -17.18 -13.58
CA ARG A 26 -12.02 -18.28 -12.78
C ARG A 26 -12.82 -17.81 -11.56
N GLN A 27 -12.68 -16.57 -11.18
CA GLN A 27 -13.41 -15.94 -10.07
C GLN A 27 -14.56 -15.04 -10.55
N GLY A 28 -14.88 -15.10 -11.84
CA GLY A 28 -16.03 -14.43 -12.43
C GLY A 28 -15.73 -13.12 -13.15
N ALA A 29 -14.47 -12.72 -13.26
CA ALA A 29 -14.11 -11.56 -14.08
C ALA A 29 -14.20 -11.91 -15.59
N GLU A 30 -14.61 -10.94 -16.43
CA GLU A 30 -14.46 -11.09 -17.88
C GLU A 30 -12.96 -11.08 -18.24
N LEU A 31 -12.52 -11.93 -19.18
CA LEU A 31 -11.12 -12.07 -19.53
C LEU A 31 -10.45 -10.73 -19.91
N LYS A 32 -11.13 -9.90 -20.71
CA LYS A 32 -10.61 -8.59 -21.10
C LYS A 32 -10.45 -7.65 -19.91
N ALA A 33 -11.40 -7.68 -18.96
CA ALA A 33 -11.33 -6.90 -17.73
C ALA A 33 -10.21 -7.42 -16.84
N ALA A 34 -10.03 -8.73 -16.73
CA ALA A 34 -8.94 -9.36 -15.99
C ALA A 34 -7.56 -8.99 -16.56
N GLU A 35 -7.39 -9.02 -17.87
CA GLU A 35 -6.16 -8.59 -18.52
C GLU A 35 -5.86 -7.10 -18.29
N ALA A 36 -6.89 -6.26 -18.37
CA ALA A 36 -6.77 -4.82 -18.11
C ALA A 36 -6.39 -4.55 -16.64
N GLU A 37 -6.92 -5.32 -15.69
CA GLU A 37 -6.57 -5.22 -14.27
C GLU A 37 -5.09 -5.53 -14.04
N VAL A 38 -4.55 -6.59 -14.66
CA VAL A 38 -3.12 -6.94 -14.55
C VAL A 38 -2.25 -5.83 -15.16
N GLU A 39 -2.59 -5.33 -16.35
CA GLU A 39 -1.85 -4.24 -17.00
C GLU A 39 -1.83 -2.96 -16.17
N LEU A 40 -3.00 -2.59 -15.63
CA LEU A 40 -3.12 -1.41 -14.80
C LEU A 40 -2.31 -1.56 -13.50
N SER A 41 -2.30 -2.75 -12.91
CA SER A 41 -1.50 -3.07 -11.74
C SER A 41 0.00 -2.89 -12.01
N ALA A 42 0.50 -3.43 -13.11
CA ALA A 42 1.90 -3.25 -13.51
C ALA A 42 2.25 -1.77 -13.77
N ARG A 43 1.37 -1.03 -14.44
CA ARG A 43 1.54 0.44 -14.64
C ARG A 43 1.65 1.18 -13.32
N ARG A 44 0.85 0.82 -12.31
CA ARG A 44 0.89 1.47 -10.99
C ARG A 44 2.18 1.24 -10.26
N LEU A 45 2.71 0.02 -10.28
CA LEU A 45 4.02 -0.27 -9.73
C LEU A 45 5.11 0.59 -10.38
N ARG A 46 5.09 0.73 -11.70
CA ARG A 46 6.05 1.59 -12.42
C ARG A 46 5.89 3.06 -12.07
N ALA A 47 4.65 3.54 -12.00
CA ALA A 47 4.36 4.93 -11.67
C ALA A 47 4.86 5.29 -10.26
N TRP A 48 4.64 4.44 -9.26
CA TRP A 48 5.15 4.65 -7.91
C TRP A 48 6.68 4.57 -7.84
N GLY A 49 7.30 3.64 -8.57
CA GLY A 49 8.75 3.58 -8.70
C GLY A 49 9.35 4.86 -9.27
N ALA A 50 8.71 5.44 -10.28
CA ALA A 50 9.13 6.72 -10.88
C ALA A 50 8.89 7.90 -9.93
N ARG A 51 7.73 7.96 -9.25
CA ARG A 51 7.40 9.03 -8.30
C ARG A 51 8.43 9.15 -7.19
N VAL A 52 8.88 8.04 -6.63
CA VAL A 52 9.88 8.04 -5.55
C VAL A 52 11.22 8.58 -5.99
N GLN A 53 11.61 8.33 -7.24
CA GLN A 53 12.83 8.91 -7.78
C GLN A 53 12.73 10.42 -7.99
N ALA A 54 11.54 10.91 -8.34
CA ALA A 54 11.29 12.34 -8.57
C ALA A 54 11.07 13.13 -7.27
N GLN A 55 10.72 12.46 -6.17
CA GLN A 55 10.47 13.10 -4.89
C GLN A 55 11.77 13.33 -4.12
N GLY A 56 12.29 14.54 -4.22
CA GLY A 56 13.39 15.02 -3.39
C GLY A 56 12.92 15.52 -2.01
N HIS A 57 13.89 15.77 -1.15
CA HIS A 57 13.66 16.53 0.08
C HIS A 57 13.46 18.02 -0.28
N THR A 58 12.56 18.69 0.42
CA THR A 58 12.31 20.11 0.16
C THR A 58 12.96 20.96 1.23
N LEU A 59 13.73 21.96 0.79
CA LEU A 59 14.24 23.04 1.62
C LEU A 59 13.26 24.21 1.50
N GLN A 60 12.71 24.65 2.62
CA GLN A 60 11.83 25.80 2.66
C GLN A 60 12.46 26.89 3.52
N VAL A 61 12.66 28.08 2.93
CA VAL A 61 13.00 29.27 3.68
C VAL A 61 11.68 29.87 4.18
N ALA A 62 11.31 29.57 5.42
CA ALA A 62 10.21 30.25 6.07
C ALA A 62 10.77 31.51 6.76
N GLY A 63 9.97 32.53 6.98
CA GLY A 63 10.37 33.78 7.63
C GLY A 63 10.93 33.65 9.06
N LEU A 64 11.33 32.45 9.46
CA LEU A 64 12.10 32.10 10.63
C LEU A 64 13.60 32.33 10.33
N ARG A 65 14.37 32.67 11.34
CA ARG A 65 15.82 32.86 11.26
C ARG A 65 16.54 31.54 10.93
N GLY A 66 16.44 31.07 9.69
CA GLY A 66 17.10 29.87 9.18
C GLY A 66 16.22 28.98 8.31
N PRO A 67 16.85 28.09 7.54
CA PRO A 67 16.15 27.17 6.66
C PRO A 67 15.44 26.05 7.45
N VAL A 68 14.30 25.61 6.93
CA VAL A 68 13.56 24.43 7.41
C VAL A 68 13.68 23.32 6.37
N LEU A 69 14.33 22.24 6.74
CA LEU A 69 14.41 21.03 5.92
C LEU A 69 13.23 20.13 6.24
N ARG A 70 12.41 19.79 5.24
CA ARG A 70 11.33 18.82 5.35
C ARG A 70 11.78 17.47 4.81
N LEU A 71 11.79 16.48 5.67
CA LEU A 71 12.09 15.09 5.36
C LEU A 71 10.81 14.26 5.40
N ARG A 72 10.69 13.31 4.50
CA ARG A 72 9.66 12.27 4.59
C ARG A 72 10.27 11.01 5.18
N GLU A 73 9.72 10.56 6.29
CA GLU A 73 10.14 9.33 6.98
C GLU A 73 9.03 8.28 6.86
N PRO A 74 9.37 6.99 6.65
CA PRO A 74 8.38 5.91 6.65
C PRO A 74 7.64 5.84 7.99
N LEU A 75 6.43 5.31 7.97
CA LEU A 75 5.67 5.04 9.19
C LEU A 75 6.28 3.89 9.99
N GLY A 76 6.82 2.89 9.30
CA GLY A 76 7.34 1.65 9.86
C GLY A 76 6.58 0.44 9.31
N VAL A 77 6.00 -0.38 10.19
CA VAL A 77 5.16 -1.52 9.80
C VAL A 77 3.74 -1.05 9.55
N LEU A 78 3.28 -1.20 8.31
CA LEU A 78 1.93 -0.88 7.88
C LEU A 78 1.12 -2.17 7.70
N ALA A 79 0.05 -2.32 8.46
CA ALA A 79 -0.92 -3.37 8.23
C ALA A 79 -2.00 -2.90 7.25
N VAL A 80 -2.31 -3.75 6.26
CA VAL A 80 -3.29 -3.44 5.22
C VAL A 80 -4.29 -4.58 5.09
N VAL A 81 -5.56 -4.32 5.30
CA VAL A 81 -6.66 -5.23 4.98
C VAL A 81 -7.28 -4.78 3.66
N CYS A 82 -7.09 -5.58 2.62
CA CYS A 82 -7.52 -5.25 1.27
C CYS A 82 -9.04 -5.42 1.09
N PRO A 83 -9.65 -4.66 0.17
CA PRO A 83 -11.04 -4.86 -0.24
C PRO A 83 -11.21 -6.15 -1.05
N ASP A 84 -12.46 -6.56 -1.29
CA ASP A 84 -12.77 -7.72 -2.12
C ASP A 84 -12.94 -7.35 -3.60
N GLU A 85 -13.31 -6.11 -3.88
CA GLU A 85 -13.32 -5.56 -5.24
C GLU A 85 -11.90 -5.29 -5.76
N TRP A 86 -11.67 -5.51 -7.03
CA TRP A 86 -10.38 -5.33 -7.71
C TRP A 86 -9.23 -6.05 -6.99
N PRO A 87 -9.28 -7.38 -6.82
CA PRO A 87 -8.41 -8.11 -5.88
C PRO A 87 -6.91 -7.99 -6.18
N LEU A 88 -6.51 -7.81 -7.44
CA LEU A 88 -5.12 -7.54 -7.79
C LEU A 88 -4.80 -6.05 -7.76
N LEU A 89 -5.65 -5.24 -8.39
CA LEU A 89 -5.40 -3.82 -8.55
C LEU A 89 -5.40 -3.07 -7.21
N ALA A 90 -6.37 -3.37 -6.34
CA ALA A 90 -6.41 -2.78 -5.01
C ALA A 90 -5.19 -3.22 -4.17
N PHE A 91 -4.86 -4.52 -4.20
CA PHE A 91 -3.67 -5.05 -3.52
C PHE A 91 -2.40 -4.31 -3.93
N VAL A 92 -2.15 -4.19 -5.24
CA VAL A 92 -0.98 -3.50 -5.78
C VAL A 92 -1.01 -2.00 -5.50
N SER A 93 -2.19 -1.37 -5.59
CA SER A 93 -2.36 0.07 -5.34
C SER A 93 -2.08 0.47 -3.90
N LEU A 94 -2.29 -0.45 -2.96
CA LEU A 94 -1.98 -0.26 -1.54
C LEU A 94 -0.52 -0.63 -1.22
N LEU A 95 0.00 -1.69 -1.84
CA LEU A 95 1.37 -2.16 -1.67
C LEU A 95 2.40 -1.16 -2.20
N ALA A 96 2.21 -0.68 -3.44
CA ALA A 96 3.20 0.10 -4.15
C ALA A 96 3.61 1.41 -3.43
N PRO A 97 2.68 2.29 -2.96
CA PRO A 97 3.04 3.49 -2.22
C PRO A 97 3.71 3.17 -0.89
N ALA A 98 3.27 2.13 -0.18
CA ALA A 98 3.85 1.74 1.11
C ALA A 98 5.34 1.40 0.96
N LEU A 99 5.67 0.53 0.00
CA LEU A 99 7.06 0.15 -0.29
C LEU A 99 7.87 1.29 -0.89
N ALA A 100 7.26 2.12 -1.72
CA ALA A 100 7.90 3.27 -2.33
C ALA A 100 8.51 4.22 -1.28
N TYR A 101 7.82 4.41 -0.17
CA TYR A 101 8.27 5.27 0.94
C TYR A 101 9.05 4.53 2.03
N GLY A 102 9.41 3.26 1.83
CA GLY A 102 10.28 2.51 2.72
C GLY A 102 9.59 1.85 3.92
N ASN A 103 8.27 1.68 3.87
CA ASN A 103 7.55 0.92 4.88
C ASN A 103 7.72 -0.59 4.66
N THR A 104 7.61 -1.34 5.73
CA THR A 104 7.36 -2.78 5.71
C THR A 104 5.85 -3.00 5.78
N VAL A 105 5.33 -3.98 5.03
CA VAL A 105 3.88 -4.21 4.98
C VAL A 105 3.51 -5.61 5.43
N VAL A 106 2.38 -5.69 6.13
CA VAL A 106 1.65 -6.93 6.41
C VAL A 106 0.27 -6.79 5.77
N MET A 107 0.01 -7.57 4.73
CA MET A 107 -1.20 -7.48 3.93
C MET A 107 -2.11 -8.68 4.17
N VAL A 108 -3.36 -8.40 4.45
CA VAL A 108 -4.46 -9.36 4.41
C VAL A 108 -5.18 -9.14 3.08
N PRO A 109 -5.04 -10.06 2.11
CA PRO A 109 -5.63 -9.91 0.79
C PRO A 109 -7.16 -10.05 0.83
N SER A 110 -7.80 -9.86 -0.32
CA SER A 110 -9.22 -10.14 -0.51
C SER A 110 -9.59 -11.53 0.00
N ALA A 111 -10.64 -11.62 0.79
CA ALA A 111 -11.17 -12.91 1.27
C ALA A 111 -11.83 -13.69 0.13
N ALA A 112 -12.36 -12.99 -0.88
CA ALA A 112 -12.97 -13.62 -2.05
C ALA A 112 -11.93 -14.22 -3.00
N CYS A 113 -10.69 -13.65 -3.04
CA CYS A 113 -9.66 -14.02 -4.01
C CYS A 113 -8.26 -14.19 -3.39
N PRO A 114 -8.07 -14.99 -2.33
CA PRO A 114 -6.79 -15.09 -1.65
C PRO A 114 -5.68 -15.71 -2.49
N LEU A 115 -6.02 -16.64 -3.38
CA LEU A 115 -5.04 -17.36 -4.22
C LEU A 115 -4.28 -16.43 -5.17
N LEU A 116 -4.91 -15.37 -5.67
CA LEU A 116 -4.28 -14.40 -6.54
C LEU A 116 -3.14 -13.67 -5.82
N ALA A 117 -3.38 -13.23 -4.60
CA ALA A 117 -2.36 -12.58 -3.79
C ALA A 117 -1.19 -13.53 -3.47
N LEU A 118 -1.47 -14.82 -3.22
CA LEU A 118 -0.43 -15.83 -3.01
C LEU A 118 0.41 -16.08 -4.26
N GLU A 119 -0.17 -16.00 -5.45
CA GLU A 119 0.62 -16.06 -6.70
C GLU A 119 1.52 -14.83 -6.87
N VAL A 120 1.04 -13.64 -6.52
CA VAL A 120 1.87 -12.44 -6.50
C VAL A 120 2.97 -12.54 -5.43
N CYS A 121 2.71 -13.21 -4.30
CA CYS A 121 3.73 -13.49 -3.29
C CYS A 121 4.93 -14.27 -3.84
N GLN A 122 4.70 -15.21 -4.75
CA GLN A 122 5.80 -15.94 -5.39
C GLN A 122 6.72 -15.00 -6.19
N ASP A 123 6.12 -14.06 -6.92
CA ASP A 123 6.88 -13.03 -7.63
C ASP A 123 7.60 -12.07 -6.65
N MET A 124 6.91 -11.66 -5.59
CA MET A 124 7.51 -10.82 -4.53
C MET A 124 8.69 -11.52 -3.86
N ALA A 125 8.60 -12.81 -3.58
CA ALA A 125 9.67 -13.58 -2.93
C ALA A 125 10.95 -13.66 -3.77
N THR A 126 10.84 -13.52 -5.10
CA THR A 126 12.01 -13.49 -6.00
C THR A 126 12.63 -12.09 -6.13
N VAL A 127 11.86 -11.05 -5.81
CA VAL A 127 12.22 -9.65 -6.07
C VAL A 127 12.56 -8.92 -4.77
N PHE A 128 11.81 -9.16 -3.69
CA PHE A 128 11.91 -8.41 -2.45
C PHE A 128 12.82 -9.09 -1.43
N PRO A 129 13.55 -8.31 -0.63
CA PRO A 129 14.17 -8.84 0.56
C PRO A 129 13.13 -9.49 1.49
N ALA A 130 13.53 -10.56 2.18
CA ALA A 130 12.67 -11.23 3.14
C ALA A 130 12.14 -10.25 4.20
N GLY A 131 10.86 -10.36 4.52
CA GLY A 131 10.20 -9.54 5.53
C GLY A 131 9.75 -8.15 5.07
N LEU A 132 10.12 -7.69 3.86
CA LEU A 132 9.71 -6.37 3.36
C LEU A 132 8.20 -6.31 3.08
N ALA A 133 7.65 -7.33 2.46
CA ALA A 133 6.22 -7.47 2.18
C ALA A 133 5.76 -8.87 2.59
N ASN A 134 4.82 -8.93 3.50
CA ASN A 134 4.31 -10.15 4.09
C ASN A 134 2.81 -10.25 3.78
N VAL A 135 2.36 -11.43 3.36
CA VAL A 135 0.95 -11.68 3.09
C VAL A 135 0.46 -12.77 4.02
N VAL A 136 -0.64 -12.50 4.71
CA VAL A 136 -1.26 -13.43 5.64
C VAL A 136 -2.69 -13.67 5.20
N THR A 137 -3.05 -14.94 5.00
CA THR A 137 -4.40 -15.37 4.64
C THR A 137 -5.05 -16.10 5.79
N GLY A 138 -6.36 -15.95 5.94
CA GLY A 138 -7.12 -16.58 7.01
C GLY A 138 -8.44 -15.88 7.25
N ASP A 139 -9.03 -16.09 8.40
CA ASP A 139 -10.22 -15.36 8.81
C ASP A 139 -9.93 -13.87 8.93
N ARG A 140 -10.64 -13.08 8.12
CA ARG A 140 -10.39 -11.64 7.96
C ARG A 140 -10.61 -10.88 9.26
N ASP A 141 -11.67 -11.19 9.99
CA ASP A 141 -12.01 -10.46 11.21
C ASP A 141 -11.00 -10.77 12.31
N HIS A 142 -10.59 -12.04 12.43
CA HIS A 142 -9.54 -12.45 13.36
C HIS A 142 -8.21 -11.75 13.05
N LEU A 143 -7.76 -11.78 11.80
CA LEU A 143 -6.51 -11.12 11.37
C LEU A 143 -6.57 -9.61 11.58
N THR A 144 -7.70 -8.98 11.22
CA THR A 144 -7.93 -7.56 11.46
C THR A 144 -7.80 -7.21 12.93
N ARG A 145 -8.41 -8.04 13.82
CA ARG A 145 -8.32 -7.85 15.26
C ARG A 145 -6.87 -7.94 15.76
N CYS A 146 -6.14 -8.96 15.34
CA CYS A 146 -4.76 -9.16 15.73
C CYS A 146 -3.88 -7.95 15.31
N LEU A 147 -4.01 -7.51 14.06
CA LEU A 147 -3.22 -6.40 13.52
C LEU A 147 -3.58 -5.04 14.16
N ALA A 148 -4.86 -4.78 14.39
CA ALA A 148 -5.32 -3.55 15.00
C ALA A 148 -4.83 -3.40 16.46
N LEU A 149 -4.79 -4.49 17.21
CA LEU A 149 -4.32 -4.52 18.60
C LEU A 149 -2.79 -4.63 18.74
N HIS A 150 -2.07 -4.99 17.65
CA HIS A 150 -0.63 -5.22 17.71
C HIS A 150 0.14 -3.92 17.94
N GLN A 151 0.98 -3.89 18.98
CA GLN A 151 1.70 -2.66 19.38
C GLN A 151 2.80 -2.27 18.37
N ASP A 152 3.43 -3.26 17.71
CA ASP A 152 4.51 -3.01 16.74
C ASP A 152 3.99 -2.76 15.30
N VAL A 153 2.67 -2.64 15.11
CA VAL A 153 2.07 -2.10 13.89
C VAL A 153 1.93 -0.60 14.05
N GLN A 154 2.62 0.18 13.20
CA GLN A 154 2.69 1.63 13.31
C GLN A 154 1.60 2.37 12.53
N ALA A 155 0.93 1.69 11.60
CA ALA A 155 -0.24 2.24 10.88
C ALA A 155 -1.15 1.11 10.40
N MET A 156 -2.43 1.40 10.26
CA MET A 156 -3.43 0.44 9.82
C MET A 156 -4.32 1.01 8.72
N TRP A 157 -4.41 0.29 7.60
CA TRP A 157 -5.33 0.57 6.52
C TRP A 157 -6.37 -0.55 6.42
N TYR A 158 -7.64 -0.19 6.46
CA TYR A 158 -8.72 -1.14 6.46
C TYR A 158 -9.76 -0.80 5.38
N PHE A 159 -9.91 -1.69 4.41
CA PHE A 159 -10.87 -1.59 3.32
C PHE A 159 -11.89 -2.73 3.42
N GLY A 160 -12.85 -2.58 4.31
CA GLY A 160 -13.89 -3.56 4.58
C GLY A 160 -15.17 -2.90 5.09
N SER A 161 -15.92 -3.60 5.92
CA SER A 161 -17.21 -3.15 6.42
C SER A 161 -17.13 -1.88 7.29
N ALA A 162 -18.24 -1.17 7.39
CA ALA A 162 -18.37 -0.03 8.30
C ALA A 162 -18.13 -0.42 9.77
N GLN A 163 -18.65 -1.59 10.17
CA GLN A 163 -18.47 -2.13 11.53
C GLN A 163 -17.00 -2.46 11.81
N GLY A 164 -16.31 -3.11 10.86
CA GLY A 164 -14.88 -3.39 10.96
C GLY A 164 -14.05 -2.12 11.03
N SER A 165 -14.43 -1.07 10.29
CA SER A 165 -13.77 0.25 10.36
C SER A 165 -13.87 0.87 11.75
N GLN A 166 -15.05 0.85 12.37
CA GLN A 166 -15.24 1.35 13.73
C GLN A 166 -14.39 0.58 14.75
N PHE A 167 -14.34 -0.76 14.60
CA PHE A 167 -13.49 -1.59 15.45
C PHE A 167 -12.01 -1.24 15.31
N VAL A 168 -11.50 -1.11 14.07
CA VAL A 168 -10.10 -0.77 13.80
C VAL A 168 -9.74 0.61 14.36
N GLU A 169 -10.61 1.61 14.18
CA GLU A 169 -10.42 2.95 14.73
C GLU A 169 -10.32 2.91 16.27
N TRP A 170 -11.24 2.17 16.92
CA TRP A 170 -11.23 1.99 18.37
C TRP A 170 -9.99 1.24 18.88
N ALA A 171 -9.67 0.09 18.28
CA ALA A 171 -8.58 -0.78 18.73
C ALA A 171 -7.20 -0.12 18.53
N SER A 172 -7.06 0.67 17.45
CA SER A 172 -5.81 1.36 17.10
C SER A 172 -5.53 2.57 18.01
N ALA A 173 -6.50 3.06 18.76
CA ALA A 173 -6.30 4.16 19.70
C ALA A 173 -5.33 3.80 20.83
N GLY A 174 -5.20 2.52 21.18
CA GLY A 174 -4.34 2.05 22.27
C GLY A 174 -2.85 2.38 22.10
N ASN A 175 -2.36 2.49 20.87
CA ASN A 175 -0.98 2.90 20.58
C ASN A 175 -0.88 4.11 19.62
N LEU A 176 -1.99 4.83 19.45
CA LEU A 176 -2.09 6.04 18.62
C LEU A 176 -1.67 5.84 17.16
N LYS A 177 -1.78 4.62 16.64
CA LYS A 177 -1.45 4.37 15.23
C LYS A 177 -2.45 5.07 14.30
N PRO A 178 -1.99 5.73 13.23
CA PRO A 178 -2.88 6.31 12.24
C PRO A 178 -3.67 5.21 11.53
N VAL A 179 -4.96 5.45 11.38
CA VAL A 179 -5.91 4.56 10.70
C VAL A 179 -6.42 5.23 9.44
N TRP A 180 -6.48 4.47 8.37
CA TRP A 180 -7.23 4.82 7.17
C TRP A 180 -8.25 3.71 6.87
N ALA A 181 -9.52 4.02 7.04
CA ALA A 181 -10.60 3.07 6.87
C ALA A 181 -11.59 3.54 5.79
N SER A 182 -12.07 2.59 4.98
CA SER A 182 -13.07 2.85 3.93
C SER A 182 -14.47 3.11 4.48
N ARG A 183 -14.74 2.68 5.71
CA ARG A 183 -16.05 2.77 6.37
C ARG A 183 -17.19 2.13 5.56
N GLY A 184 -16.87 1.05 4.84
CA GLY A 184 -17.81 0.34 3.98
C GLY A 184 -18.11 1.04 2.65
N CYS A 185 -17.43 2.14 2.34
CA CYS A 185 -17.57 2.80 1.05
C CYS A 185 -16.68 2.14 0.01
N PRO A 186 -17.22 1.78 -1.17
CA PRO A 186 -16.42 1.28 -2.27
C PRO A 186 -15.50 2.38 -2.79
N ARG A 187 -14.37 1.98 -3.39
CA ARG A 187 -13.39 2.88 -3.97
C ARG A 187 -13.17 2.53 -5.44
N ALA A 188 -13.11 3.54 -6.30
CA ALA A 188 -12.87 3.36 -7.72
C ALA A 188 -11.36 3.13 -7.98
N TRP A 189 -10.89 1.91 -7.72
CA TRP A 189 -9.48 1.54 -7.84
C TRP A 189 -8.93 1.69 -9.26
N ASP A 190 -9.77 1.57 -10.29
CA ASP A 190 -9.42 1.77 -11.70
C ASP A 190 -9.14 3.25 -12.03
N GLN A 191 -9.75 4.16 -11.31
CA GLN A 191 -9.54 5.59 -11.49
C GLN A 191 -8.21 6.04 -10.88
N GLU A 192 -7.46 6.87 -11.61
CA GLU A 192 -6.14 7.30 -11.16
C GLU A 192 -6.20 8.15 -9.88
N ALA A 193 -7.19 9.02 -9.78
CA ALA A 193 -7.37 9.88 -8.61
C ALA A 193 -7.51 9.08 -7.31
N GLU A 194 -8.25 7.97 -7.35
CA GLU A 194 -8.53 7.15 -6.17
C GLU A 194 -7.52 6.02 -5.97
N GLY A 195 -7.10 5.37 -7.04
CA GLY A 195 -6.22 4.20 -6.94
C GLY A 195 -4.73 4.51 -7.04
N ALA A 196 -4.32 5.72 -7.47
CA ALA A 196 -2.93 6.15 -7.56
C ALA A 196 -2.72 7.62 -7.19
N GLY A 197 -3.73 8.26 -6.62
CA GLY A 197 -3.71 9.68 -6.28
C GLY A 197 -2.68 10.07 -5.22
N PRO A 198 -2.44 11.38 -5.04
CA PRO A 198 -1.47 11.90 -4.08
C PRO A 198 -1.81 11.56 -2.63
N GLU A 199 -3.08 11.30 -2.33
CA GLU A 199 -3.54 10.89 -1.01
C GLU A 199 -2.79 9.67 -0.49
N LEU A 200 -2.57 8.66 -1.34
CA LEU A 200 -1.81 7.46 -0.99
C LEU A 200 -0.38 7.78 -0.52
N GLY A 201 0.29 8.71 -1.20
CA GLY A 201 1.62 9.16 -0.81
C GLY A 201 1.66 9.94 0.50
N LEU A 202 0.59 10.66 0.84
CA LEU A 202 0.49 11.39 2.11
C LEU A 202 0.26 10.47 3.31
N ARG A 203 -0.35 9.31 3.08
CA ARG A 203 -0.72 8.35 4.14
C ARG A 203 0.38 7.33 4.47
N VAL A 204 1.46 7.29 3.71
CA VAL A 204 2.56 6.30 3.87
C VAL A 204 3.81 6.86 4.51
N ALA A 205 3.84 8.16 4.79
CA ALA A 205 5.03 8.81 5.35
C ALA A 205 4.64 9.89 6.35
N ARG A 206 5.51 10.11 7.33
CA ARG A 206 5.46 11.28 8.23
C ARG A 206 6.37 12.36 7.68
N THR A 207 5.95 13.61 7.86
CA THR A 207 6.80 14.77 7.56
C THR A 207 7.54 15.16 8.82
N LYS A 208 8.87 15.12 8.78
CA LYS A 208 9.75 15.66 9.80
C LYS A 208 10.29 16.98 9.34
N ALA A 209 10.11 18.01 10.14
CA ALA A 209 10.68 19.32 9.90
C ALA A 209 11.92 19.52 10.79
N LEU A 210 13.06 19.82 10.17
CA LEU A 210 14.29 20.19 10.85
C LEU A 210 14.53 21.67 10.62
N TRP A 211 14.48 22.46 11.67
CA TRP A 211 14.87 23.84 11.63
C TRP A 211 16.38 23.95 11.94
N LEU A 212 17.10 24.62 11.05
CA LEU A 212 18.52 24.88 11.21
C LEU A 212 18.68 26.36 11.55
N PRO A 213 18.83 26.72 12.85
CA PRO A 213 19.04 28.11 13.21
C PRO A 213 20.35 28.63 12.60
N MET A 214 20.28 29.74 11.91
CA MET A 214 21.48 30.47 11.55
C MET A 214 21.87 31.30 12.75
N GLY A 215 23.13 31.18 13.20
CA GLY A 215 23.68 31.96 14.29
C GLY A 215 23.56 33.46 14.02
N ASP A 216 23.51 34.24 15.08
CA ASP A 216 23.54 35.71 15.07
C ASP A 216 24.81 36.22 14.38
#